data_0fb2e77ed14628ef96ec4ab235104d9a
#
_entry.id   0fb2e77ed14628ef96ec4ab235104d9a
#
_cell.length_a   1.000
_cell.length_b   1.000
_cell.length_c   1.000
_cell.angle_alpha   90.00
_cell.angle_beta   90.00
_cell.angle_gamma   90.00
#
_symmetry.space_group_name_H-M   'P 1'
#
loop_
_entity.id
_entity.type
_entity.pdbx_description
1 polymer ?
#
loop_
_entity_poly.entity_id
_entity_poly.type
_entity_poly.pdbx_seq_one_letter_code
_entity_poly.pdbx_strand_id
1 'polypeptide(L)'
;MRSPAAALGATATLVDNRVGQAFARLDGPAIAELSAELEVEARSRKLSYWHDDVAEPVRVLPRPVVPLHQQLSYARYAAFTVHSALNRLPQMFVSDPDVRALFNLTAEEEAWLRECWTPAHRDVNPLFGRIDGVLDFATPTWRESPGFLEPNLGGIGRL
;
A
#
# COMPACT_ATOMS: atom_id res chain seq x y z
N MET A 1 -17.79 28.56 -5.11
CA MET A 1 -17.96 27.15 -5.60
C MET A 1 -16.97 26.25 -4.87
N ARG A 2 -17.42 25.14 -4.31
CA ARG A 2 -16.52 24.13 -3.72
C ARG A 2 -15.78 23.42 -4.86
N SER A 3 -14.49 23.08 -4.66
CA SER A 3 -13.75 22.31 -5.65
C SER A 3 -14.36 20.90 -5.82
N PRO A 4 -14.27 20.28 -6.99
CA PRO A 4 -14.75 18.91 -7.20
C PRO A 4 -14.14 17.90 -6.21
N ALA A 5 -12.89 18.09 -5.82
CA ALA A 5 -12.22 17.24 -4.83
C ALA A 5 -12.83 17.36 -3.43
N ALA A 6 -13.18 18.59 -3.01
CA ALA A 6 -13.83 18.82 -1.72
C ALA A 6 -15.27 18.24 -1.70
N ALA A 7 -15.99 18.30 -2.82
CA ALA A 7 -17.31 17.69 -2.93
C ALA A 7 -17.22 16.15 -2.83
N LEU A 8 -16.22 15.55 -3.44
CA LEU A 8 -15.97 14.10 -3.37
C LEU A 8 -15.59 13.67 -1.95
N GLY A 9 -14.73 14.42 -1.26
CA GLY A 9 -14.36 14.17 0.13
C GLY A 9 -15.58 14.24 1.07
N ALA A 10 -16.45 15.24 0.88
CA ALA A 10 -17.69 15.32 1.65
C ALA A 10 -18.62 14.11 1.42
N THR A 11 -18.71 13.61 0.19
CA THR A 11 -19.47 12.38 -0.12
C THR A 11 -18.86 11.17 0.56
N ALA A 12 -17.53 11.01 0.54
CA ALA A 12 -16.83 9.94 1.21
C ALA A 12 -17.05 9.97 2.73
N THR A 13 -17.00 11.15 3.35
CA THR A 13 -17.32 11.35 4.77
C THR A 13 -18.73 10.90 5.10
N LEU A 14 -19.71 11.21 4.25
CA LEU A 14 -21.11 10.77 4.47
C LEU A 14 -21.24 9.24 4.39
N VAL A 15 -20.55 8.59 3.46
CA VAL A 15 -20.54 7.13 3.34
C VAL A 15 -19.88 6.51 4.56
N ASP A 16 -18.71 7.00 4.98
CA ASP A 16 -18.00 6.49 6.15
C ASP A 16 -18.83 6.66 7.44
N ASN A 17 -19.50 7.80 7.61
CA ASN A 17 -20.39 8.02 8.73
C ASN A 17 -21.57 7.03 8.76
N ARG A 18 -22.17 6.69 7.61
CA ARG A 18 -23.22 5.68 7.54
C ARG A 18 -22.73 4.30 7.94
N VAL A 19 -21.55 3.91 7.47
CA VAL A 19 -20.89 2.66 7.86
C VAL A 19 -20.61 2.66 9.38
N GLY A 20 -20.04 3.74 9.89
CA GLY A 20 -19.79 3.91 11.33
C GLY A 20 -21.06 3.82 12.18
N GLN A 21 -22.16 4.45 11.75
CA GLN A 21 -23.47 4.37 12.43
C GLN A 21 -24.05 2.95 12.39
N ALA A 22 -23.91 2.23 11.29
CA ALA A 22 -24.34 0.84 11.20
C ALA A 22 -23.57 -0.03 12.20
N PHE A 23 -22.26 0.17 12.26
CA PHE A 23 -21.37 -0.55 13.19
C PHE A 23 -21.68 -0.21 14.66
N ALA A 24 -21.96 1.05 14.97
CA ALA A 24 -22.28 1.49 16.34
C ALA A 24 -23.59 0.90 16.88
N ARG A 25 -24.41 0.26 16.02
CA ARG A 25 -25.63 -0.45 16.44
C ARG A 25 -25.37 -1.90 16.81
N LEU A 26 -24.20 -2.44 16.49
CA LEU A 26 -23.80 -3.78 16.88
C LEU A 26 -23.32 -3.76 18.32
N ASP A 27 -23.76 -4.75 19.08
CA ASP A 27 -23.23 -4.98 20.42
C ASP A 27 -21.89 -5.75 20.36
N GLY A 28 -21.23 -5.89 21.53
CA GLY A 28 -19.96 -6.60 21.61
C GLY A 28 -20.02 -8.05 21.12
N PRO A 29 -21.03 -8.84 21.49
CA PRO A 29 -21.22 -10.21 20.98
C PRO A 29 -21.34 -10.27 19.45
N ALA A 30 -22.14 -9.40 18.82
CA ALA A 30 -22.31 -9.38 17.36
C ALA A 30 -21.01 -9.02 16.64
N ILE A 31 -20.20 -8.10 17.19
CA ILE A 31 -18.89 -7.75 16.64
C ILE A 31 -17.92 -8.94 16.78
N ALA A 32 -17.94 -9.64 17.90
CA ALA A 32 -17.10 -10.81 18.12
C ALA A 32 -17.46 -11.97 17.18
N GLU A 33 -18.75 -12.22 16.97
CA GLU A 33 -19.24 -13.21 16.00
C GLU A 33 -18.78 -12.88 14.57
N LEU A 34 -19.00 -11.65 14.12
CA LEU A 34 -18.54 -11.20 12.81
C LEU A 34 -17.02 -11.33 12.64
N SER A 35 -16.25 -11.01 13.68
CA SER A 35 -14.80 -11.15 13.65
C SER A 35 -14.36 -12.61 13.53
N ALA A 36 -15.05 -13.52 14.24
CA ALA A 36 -14.80 -14.95 14.14
C ALA A 36 -15.14 -15.52 12.76
N GLU A 37 -16.26 -15.10 12.16
CA GLU A 37 -16.63 -15.49 10.79
C GLU A 37 -15.59 -15.02 9.77
N LEU A 38 -15.10 -13.76 9.90
CA LEU A 38 -14.05 -13.22 9.03
C LEU A 38 -12.74 -13.99 9.16
N GLU A 39 -12.39 -14.43 10.38
CA GLU A 39 -11.19 -15.26 10.59
C GLU A 39 -11.33 -16.64 9.94
N VAL A 40 -12.49 -17.29 10.08
CA VAL A 40 -12.79 -18.58 9.40
C VAL A 40 -12.68 -18.41 7.88
N GLU A 41 -13.25 -17.35 7.34
CA GLU A 41 -13.19 -17.07 5.91
C GLU A 41 -11.76 -16.77 5.43
N ALA A 42 -10.98 -16.01 6.19
CA ALA A 42 -9.57 -15.75 5.90
C ALA A 42 -8.76 -17.07 5.84
N ARG A 43 -8.97 -17.96 6.80
CA ARG A 43 -8.34 -19.30 6.80
C ARG A 43 -8.76 -20.13 5.58
N SER A 44 -10.05 -20.15 5.23
CA SER A 44 -10.57 -20.90 4.10
C SER A 44 -9.98 -20.44 2.77
N ARG A 45 -9.70 -19.15 2.65
CA ARG A 45 -9.07 -18.52 1.48
C ARG A 45 -7.55 -18.52 1.52
N LYS A 46 -6.93 -19.13 2.53
CA LYS A 46 -5.47 -19.14 2.73
C LYS A 46 -4.88 -17.73 2.86
N LEU A 47 -5.64 -16.77 3.37
CA LEU A 47 -5.16 -15.44 3.74
C LEU A 47 -4.41 -15.56 5.07
N SER A 48 -3.13 -15.88 5.01
CA SER A 48 -2.27 -16.08 6.17
C SER A 48 -0.92 -15.41 5.95
N TYR A 49 -0.24 -15.14 7.04
CA TYR A 49 1.16 -14.75 7.07
C TYR A 49 1.95 -15.72 7.95
N TRP A 50 3.23 -15.80 7.74
CA TRP A 50 4.11 -16.63 8.55
C TRP A 50 4.70 -15.82 9.69
N HIS A 51 4.55 -16.33 10.89
CA HIS A 51 5.16 -15.79 12.10
C HIS A 51 5.75 -16.95 12.88
N ASP A 52 7.06 -16.93 13.15
CA ASP A 52 7.79 -17.99 13.85
C ASP A 52 7.49 -19.41 13.31
N ASP A 53 7.55 -19.56 11.97
CA ASP A 53 7.24 -20.80 11.25
C ASP A 53 5.80 -21.33 11.40
N VAL A 54 4.91 -20.52 11.96
CA VAL A 54 3.47 -20.83 12.08
C VAL A 54 2.68 -19.96 11.11
N ALA A 55 1.78 -20.58 10.34
CA ALA A 55 0.85 -19.85 9.49
C ALA A 55 -0.32 -19.28 10.33
N GLU A 56 -0.33 -17.97 10.52
CA GLU A 56 -1.41 -17.26 11.19
C GLU A 56 -2.37 -16.62 10.19
N PRO A 57 -3.69 -16.62 10.45
CA PRO A 57 -4.64 -15.94 9.58
C PRO A 57 -4.45 -14.43 9.65
N VAL A 58 -4.61 -13.76 8.52
CA VAL A 58 -4.65 -12.30 8.48
C VAL A 58 -5.85 -11.82 9.29
N ARG A 59 -5.61 -10.94 10.25
CA ARG A 59 -6.68 -10.30 11.03
C ARG A 59 -7.40 -9.27 10.18
N VAL A 60 -8.64 -9.54 9.85
CA VAL A 60 -9.49 -8.65 9.06
C VAL A 60 -10.31 -7.80 10.03
N LEU A 61 -10.21 -6.47 9.89
CA LEU A 61 -11.06 -5.58 10.67
C LEU A 61 -12.50 -5.68 10.14
N PRO A 62 -13.50 -5.89 11.01
CA PRO A 62 -14.88 -6.09 10.57
C PRO A 62 -15.50 -4.81 9.99
N ARG A 63 -15.05 -3.62 10.42
CA ARG A 63 -15.52 -2.36 9.83
C ARG A 63 -14.89 -2.12 8.46
N PRO A 64 -15.66 -2.12 7.36
CA PRO A 64 -15.12 -1.86 6.04
C PRO A 64 -14.71 -0.41 5.84
N VAL A 65 -13.62 -0.20 5.11
CA VAL A 65 -13.29 1.10 4.53
C VAL A 65 -13.91 1.17 3.14
N VAL A 66 -14.69 2.21 2.86
CA VAL A 66 -15.43 2.35 1.60
C VAL A 66 -14.92 3.55 0.80
N PRO A 67 -13.82 3.41 0.06
CA PRO A 67 -13.34 4.46 -0.82
C PRO A 67 -14.24 4.60 -2.05
N LEU A 68 -14.42 5.83 -2.52
CA LEU A 68 -15.08 6.09 -3.78
C LEU A 68 -14.16 5.73 -4.95
N HIS A 69 -14.75 5.38 -6.10
CA HIS A 69 -13.98 4.97 -7.29
C HIS A 69 -12.90 5.99 -7.69
N GLN A 70 -13.21 7.28 -7.64
CA GLN A 70 -12.25 8.34 -7.96
C GLN A 70 -11.10 8.43 -6.96
N GLN A 71 -11.35 8.11 -5.68
CA GLN A 71 -10.32 8.06 -4.65
C GLN A 71 -9.37 6.88 -4.88
N LEU A 72 -9.91 5.71 -5.23
CA LEU A 72 -9.10 4.56 -5.63
C LEU A 72 -8.28 4.83 -6.89
N SER A 73 -8.85 5.50 -7.88
CA SER A 73 -8.12 5.87 -9.10
C SER A 73 -6.95 6.82 -8.79
N TYR A 74 -7.16 7.78 -7.89
CA TYR A 74 -6.10 8.68 -7.46
C TYR A 74 -5.02 7.94 -6.65
N ALA A 75 -5.39 7.06 -5.72
CA ALA A 75 -4.45 6.27 -4.96
C ALA A 75 -3.58 5.38 -5.86
N ARG A 76 -4.18 4.76 -6.88
CA ARG A 76 -3.45 3.99 -7.90
C ARG A 76 -2.49 4.87 -8.71
N TYR A 77 -2.93 6.04 -9.13
CA TYR A 77 -2.06 6.98 -9.83
C TYR A 77 -0.88 7.42 -8.97
N ALA A 78 -1.11 7.76 -7.71
CA ALA A 78 -0.06 8.15 -6.79
C ALA A 78 0.95 7.01 -6.54
N ALA A 79 0.46 5.79 -6.29
CA ALA A 79 1.30 4.60 -6.13
C ALA A 79 2.12 4.30 -7.40
N PHE A 80 1.50 4.40 -8.59
CA PHE A 80 2.20 4.22 -9.86
C PHE A 80 3.30 5.27 -10.07
N THR A 81 3.06 6.51 -9.66
CA THR A 81 4.05 7.59 -9.75
C THR A 81 5.27 7.31 -8.88
N VAL A 82 5.06 6.88 -7.62
CA VAL A 82 6.15 6.48 -6.73
C VAL A 82 6.90 5.26 -7.29
N HIS A 83 6.17 4.24 -7.74
CA HIS A 83 6.77 3.06 -8.36
C HIS A 83 7.62 3.42 -9.58
N SER A 84 7.13 4.32 -10.43
CA SER A 84 7.86 4.79 -11.61
C SER A 84 9.13 5.56 -11.25
N ALA A 85 9.12 6.31 -10.14
CA ALA A 85 10.31 6.97 -9.63
C ALA A 85 11.33 5.95 -9.10
N LEU A 86 10.89 4.98 -8.30
CA LEU A 86 11.74 3.90 -7.78
C LEU A 86 12.38 3.08 -8.92
N ASN A 87 11.64 2.85 -10.00
CA ASN A 87 12.14 2.10 -11.16
C ASN A 87 13.31 2.80 -11.88
N ARG A 88 13.50 4.10 -11.67
CA ARG A 88 14.62 4.87 -12.24
C ARG A 88 15.89 4.81 -11.37
N LEU A 89 15.76 4.48 -10.09
CA LEU A 89 16.87 4.52 -9.15
C LEU A 89 18.09 3.70 -9.56
N PRO A 90 17.96 2.46 -10.08
CA PRO A 90 19.13 1.68 -10.49
C PRO A 90 19.93 2.36 -11.60
N GLN A 91 19.25 2.95 -12.59
CA GLN A 91 19.94 3.68 -13.65
C GLN A 91 20.60 4.95 -13.14
N MET A 92 19.93 5.70 -12.27
CA MET A 92 20.48 6.91 -11.65
C MET A 92 21.70 6.56 -10.78
N PHE A 93 21.62 5.50 -9.98
CA PHE A 93 22.72 5.00 -9.17
C PHE A 93 23.98 4.70 -10.01
N VAL A 94 23.81 4.06 -11.16
CA VAL A 94 24.94 3.72 -12.04
C VAL A 94 25.52 4.93 -12.75
N SER A 95 24.68 5.89 -13.18
CA SER A 95 25.10 7.01 -14.04
C SER A 95 25.45 8.29 -13.27
N ASP A 96 24.97 8.46 -12.04
CA ASP A 96 25.10 9.69 -11.27
C ASP A 96 25.84 9.45 -9.95
N PRO A 97 27.08 10.00 -9.76
CA PRO A 97 27.85 9.81 -8.55
C PRO A 97 27.21 10.48 -7.33
N ASP A 98 26.46 11.58 -7.49
CA ASP A 98 25.81 12.28 -6.38
C ASP A 98 24.62 11.44 -5.86
N VAL A 99 23.85 10.86 -6.75
CA VAL A 99 22.79 9.91 -6.38
C VAL A 99 23.39 8.69 -5.69
N ARG A 100 24.48 8.15 -6.22
CA ARG A 100 25.16 6.99 -5.64
C ARG A 100 25.61 7.24 -4.22
N ALA A 101 26.16 8.40 -3.93
CA ALA A 101 26.64 8.78 -2.60
C ALA A 101 25.52 8.79 -1.53
N LEU A 102 24.26 8.89 -1.93
CA LEU A 102 23.10 8.84 -1.01
C LEU A 102 22.83 7.46 -0.45
N PHE A 103 23.29 6.38 -1.11
CA PHE A 103 22.94 5.00 -0.74
C PHE A 103 23.85 4.39 0.34
N ASN A 104 24.98 5.01 0.66
CA ASN A 104 25.88 4.54 1.71
C ASN A 104 26.21 3.04 1.65
N LEU A 105 26.43 2.51 0.42
CA LEU A 105 26.75 1.12 0.18
C LEU A 105 28.25 0.84 0.36
N THR A 106 28.58 -0.40 0.70
CA THR A 106 29.94 -0.88 0.65
C THR A 106 30.42 -1.02 -0.81
N ALA A 107 31.72 -1.06 -1.03
CA ALA A 107 32.29 -1.25 -2.37
C ALA A 107 31.87 -2.59 -3.01
N GLU A 108 31.66 -3.64 -2.21
CA GLU A 108 31.20 -4.94 -2.65
C GLU A 108 29.73 -4.90 -3.12
N GLU A 109 28.85 -4.26 -2.33
CA GLU A 109 27.44 -4.06 -2.70
C GLU A 109 27.30 -3.23 -3.97
N GLU A 110 28.12 -2.18 -4.08
CA GLU A 110 28.15 -1.33 -5.27
C GLU A 110 28.57 -2.10 -6.52
N ALA A 111 29.63 -2.91 -6.40
CA ALA A 111 30.09 -3.76 -7.49
C ALA A 111 29.03 -4.78 -7.92
N TRP A 112 28.37 -5.42 -6.94
CA TRP A 112 27.30 -6.36 -7.20
C TRP A 112 26.10 -5.70 -7.90
N LEU A 113 25.66 -4.52 -7.45
CA LEU A 113 24.57 -3.80 -8.11
C LEU A 113 24.90 -3.43 -9.56
N ARG A 114 26.13 -3.03 -9.85
CA ARG A 114 26.59 -2.74 -11.20
C ARG A 114 26.58 -3.95 -12.09
N GLU A 115 26.99 -5.10 -11.57
CA GLU A 115 26.97 -6.37 -12.28
C GLU A 115 25.53 -6.82 -12.57
N CYS A 116 24.62 -6.69 -11.61
CA CYS A 116 23.23 -7.05 -11.77
C CYS A 116 22.48 -6.12 -12.74
N TRP A 117 22.89 -4.85 -12.88
CA TRP A 117 22.22 -3.87 -13.75
C TRP A 117 22.67 -3.99 -15.20
N THR A 118 22.16 -5.00 -15.89
CA THR A 118 22.48 -5.29 -17.30
C THR A 118 21.75 -4.37 -18.27
N PRO A 119 22.18 -4.31 -19.56
CA PRO A 119 21.45 -3.59 -20.60
C PRO A 119 19.97 -3.98 -20.72
N ALA A 120 19.64 -5.26 -20.52
CA ALA A 120 18.26 -5.75 -20.57
C ALA A 120 17.39 -5.09 -19.49
N HIS A 121 17.92 -4.82 -18.30
CA HIS A 121 17.20 -4.14 -17.23
C HIS A 121 16.96 -2.65 -17.52
N ARG A 122 17.76 -2.02 -18.39
CA ARG A 122 17.55 -0.63 -18.79
C ARG A 122 16.31 -0.47 -19.67
N ASP A 123 16.04 -1.47 -20.49
CA ASP A 123 14.88 -1.47 -21.40
C ASP A 123 13.62 -1.94 -20.69
N VAL A 124 13.74 -2.99 -19.87
CA VAL A 124 12.63 -3.57 -19.11
C VAL A 124 13.11 -3.91 -17.71
N ASN A 125 12.77 -3.07 -16.73
CA ASN A 125 13.00 -3.35 -15.32
C ASN A 125 11.68 -3.77 -14.67
N PRO A 126 11.41 -5.07 -14.53
CA PRO A 126 10.17 -5.58 -13.95
C PRO A 126 10.19 -5.41 -12.43
N LEU A 127 9.99 -4.18 -11.98
CA LEU A 127 9.85 -3.90 -10.56
C LEU A 127 8.46 -4.36 -10.11
N PHE A 128 8.42 -5.37 -9.26
CA PHE A 128 7.21 -5.86 -8.62
C PHE A 128 7.32 -5.69 -7.12
N GLY A 129 6.30 -5.09 -6.51
CA GLY A 129 6.37 -4.80 -5.08
C GLY A 129 5.04 -4.28 -4.53
N ARG A 130 5.03 -4.09 -3.21
CA ARG A 130 3.96 -3.46 -2.46
C ARG A 130 4.48 -2.13 -1.92
N ILE A 131 3.67 -1.10 -1.98
CA ILE A 131 3.94 0.17 -1.33
C ILE A 131 2.95 0.32 -0.19
N ASP A 132 3.46 0.39 1.02
CA ASP A 132 2.65 0.63 2.19
C ASP A 132 2.38 2.14 2.31
N GLY A 133 1.13 2.49 2.58
CA GLY A 133 0.72 3.88 2.64
C GLY A 133 -0.45 4.11 3.57
N VAL A 134 -0.62 5.36 3.96
CA VAL A 134 -1.76 5.86 4.73
C VAL A 134 -2.57 6.79 3.86
N LEU A 135 -3.89 6.66 3.93
CA LEU A 135 -4.84 7.50 3.22
C LEU A 135 -6.05 7.74 4.10
N ASP A 136 -6.49 8.99 4.18
CA ASP A 136 -7.76 9.34 4.83
C ASP A 136 -8.79 9.67 3.75
N PHE A 137 -9.61 8.68 3.40
CA PHE A 137 -10.65 8.84 2.40
C PHE A 137 -11.86 9.66 2.89
N ALA A 138 -12.01 9.83 4.20
CA ALA A 138 -13.20 10.44 4.81
C ALA A 138 -13.05 11.95 5.03
N THR A 139 -11.93 12.57 4.67
CA THR A 139 -11.72 14.01 4.81
C THR A 139 -12.00 14.77 3.52
N PRO A 140 -12.48 16.03 3.58
CA PRO A 140 -12.56 16.91 2.41
C PRO A 140 -11.21 17.16 1.71
N THR A 141 -10.10 17.05 2.45
CA THR A 141 -8.72 17.22 1.96
C THR A 141 -8.04 15.87 1.66
N TRP A 142 -8.80 14.83 1.40
CA TRP A 142 -8.31 13.46 1.18
C TRP A 142 -7.16 13.35 0.17
N ARG A 143 -7.04 14.27 -0.81
CA ARG A 143 -5.93 14.28 -1.78
C ARG A 143 -4.60 14.70 -1.17
N GLU A 144 -4.63 15.40 -0.05
CA GLU A 144 -3.46 15.85 0.68
C GLU A 144 -3.03 14.85 1.75
N SER A 145 -3.89 13.84 2.02
CA SER A 145 -3.64 12.83 3.04
C SER A 145 -2.73 11.66 2.63
N PRO A 146 -2.51 11.34 1.33
CA PRO A 146 -1.67 10.21 0.97
C PRO A 146 -0.24 10.38 1.49
N GLY A 147 0.20 9.43 2.28
CA GLY A 147 1.58 9.27 2.71
C GLY A 147 2.05 7.86 2.36
N PHE A 148 3.20 7.75 1.70
CA PHE A 148 3.84 6.47 1.45
C PHE A 148 4.87 6.21 2.54
N LEU A 149 4.79 5.03 3.16
CA LEU A 149 5.61 4.66 4.31
C LEU A 149 6.82 3.84 3.87
N GLU A 150 6.59 2.76 3.14
CA GLU A 150 7.60 1.78 2.83
C GLU A 150 7.34 1.10 1.48
N PRO A 151 8.33 1.08 0.57
CA PRO A 151 8.29 0.23 -0.60
C PRO A 151 8.84 -1.16 -0.26
N ASN A 152 7.97 -2.17 -0.26
CA ASN A 152 8.35 -3.57 -0.12
C ASN A 152 8.63 -4.17 -1.50
N LEU A 153 9.87 -4.01 -2.00
CA LEU A 153 10.28 -4.41 -3.34
C LEU A 153 10.90 -5.83 -3.40
N GLY A 154 11.23 -6.40 -2.24
CA GLY A 154 11.77 -7.75 -2.11
C GLY A 154 10.93 -8.56 -1.12
N GLY A 155 10.41 -9.71 -1.57
CA GLY A 155 9.66 -10.56 -0.67
C GLY A 155 8.25 -10.06 -0.42
N ILE A 156 7.43 -10.10 -1.45
CA ILE A 156 5.99 -10.10 -1.28
C ILE A 156 5.69 -11.44 -0.62
N GLY A 157 5.57 -11.46 0.67
CA GLY A 157 5.36 -12.61 1.54
C GLY A 157 5.12 -13.94 0.82
N ARG A 158 5.65 -15.01 1.33
CA ARG A 158 5.32 -16.31 0.75
C ARG A 158 3.79 -16.44 0.75
N LEU A 159 3.21 -16.41 -0.46
CA LEU A 159 1.83 -16.80 -0.67
C LEU A 159 1.69 -18.30 -0.39
#